data_e9d75ae61b21d944ccdd4d5fee532be9
#
_entry.id   e9d75ae61b21d944ccdd4d5fee532be9
#
_cell.length_a   1.000
_cell.length_b   1.000
_cell.length_c   1.000
_cell.angle_alpha   90.00
_cell.angle_beta   90.00
_cell.angle_gamma   90.00
#
_symmetry.space_group_name_H-M   'P 1'
#
loop_
_entity.id
_entity.type
_entity.pdbx_description
1 polymer ?
#
loop_
_entity_poly.entity_id
_entity_poly.type
_entity_poly.pdbx_seq_one_letter_code
_entity_poly.pdbx_strand_id
1 'polypeptide(L)'
;LLNGTQDNKPVLLYRQITKLSTQIIATNEYIRKALQMTYDFVFLDEFQDTTYAQYNLLKTCFLGSSCKLTAVGDNKQAIMRWAGANPDIFPDYIQDFNSNEYQLLMNHRSVPKLVEFQKEVHQILNSNHSSIQTNNYPEFQEGEITLFEFENESLEAELIANDIESKIQGGIRPSEICILAKQKVDDYSSKLITTL
;
A
#
# COMPACT_ATOMS: atom_id res chain seq x y z
N LEU A 1 27.94 12.11 10.65
CA LEU A 1 26.53 11.84 10.99
C LEU A 1 26.34 10.80 12.10
N LEU A 2 27.34 9.97 12.39
CA LEU A 2 27.31 8.98 13.48
C LEU A 2 27.75 9.56 14.85
N ASN A 3 28.37 10.73 14.83
CA ASN A 3 28.80 11.43 16.04
C ASN A 3 27.87 12.60 16.30
N GLY A 4 26.86 12.41 17.15
CA GLY A 4 26.01 13.50 17.62
C GLY A 4 26.82 14.51 18.44
N THR A 5 26.43 15.78 18.37
CA THR A 5 26.90 16.82 19.32
C THR A 5 26.10 16.71 20.63
N GLN A 6 26.52 17.39 21.70
CA GLN A 6 25.83 17.36 23.01
C GLN A 6 24.31 17.65 22.91
N ASP A 7 23.89 18.41 21.89
CA ASP A 7 22.49 18.82 21.68
C ASP A 7 21.74 17.99 20.63
N ASN A 8 22.44 17.14 19.82
CA ASN A 8 21.83 16.35 18.77
C ASN A 8 22.23 14.88 18.88
N LYS A 9 21.27 14.03 19.20
CA LYS A 9 21.48 12.58 19.17
C LYS A 9 21.77 12.16 17.72
N PRO A 10 22.68 11.19 17.49
CA PRO A 10 22.91 10.64 16.16
C PRO A 10 21.62 10.00 15.61
N VAL A 11 21.24 10.39 14.40
CA VAL A 11 20.02 9.92 13.73
C VAL A 11 20.41 9.21 12.44
N LEU A 12 19.86 8.04 12.21
CA LEU A 12 19.97 7.31 10.94
C LEU A 12 18.68 7.48 10.13
N LEU A 13 18.82 7.79 8.86
CA LEU A 13 17.70 7.72 7.92
C LEU A 13 17.38 6.25 7.62
N TYR A 14 16.12 5.94 7.29
CA TYR A 14 15.68 4.57 6.94
C TYR A 14 16.60 3.89 5.92
N ARG A 15 17.01 4.61 4.87
CA ARG A 15 17.95 4.09 3.86
C ARG A 15 19.30 3.69 4.47
N GLN A 16 19.78 4.41 5.48
CA GLN A 16 21.05 4.10 6.16
C GLN A 16 20.89 2.89 7.07
N ILE A 17 19.76 2.78 7.75
CA ILE A 17 19.43 1.61 8.58
C ILE A 17 19.41 0.35 7.71
N THR A 18 18.69 0.37 6.58
CA THR A 18 18.62 -0.77 5.65
C THR A 18 20.01 -1.19 5.16
N LYS A 19 20.85 -0.23 4.73
CA LYS A 19 22.21 -0.52 4.27
C LYS A 19 23.09 -1.12 5.36
N LEU A 20 23.04 -0.54 6.56
CA LEU A 20 23.82 -1.01 7.71
C LEU A 20 23.38 -2.42 8.11
N SER A 21 22.08 -2.68 8.20
CA SER A 21 21.53 -4.00 8.48
C SER A 21 21.97 -5.03 7.44
N THR A 22 21.89 -4.70 6.16
CA THR A 22 22.37 -5.56 5.07
C THR A 22 23.84 -5.89 5.25
N GLN A 23 24.70 -4.91 5.55
CA GLN A 23 26.12 -5.12 5.74
C GLN A 23 26.41 -6.01 6.96
N ILE A 24 25.76 -5.77 8.09
CA ILE A 24 25.92 -6.57 9.31
C ILE A 24 25.55 -8.03 9.04
N ILE A 25 24.40 -8.27 8.40
CA ILE A 25 23.91 -9.64 8.12
C ILE A 25 24.79 -10.33 7.07
N ALA A 26 25.26 -9.60 6.05
CA ALA A 26 26.15 -10.14 5.03
C ALA A 26 27.51 -10.57 5.59
N THR A 27 28.05 -9.79 6.54
CA THR A 27 29.39 -10.04 7.13
C THR A 27 29.37 -10.93 8.35
N ASN A 28 28.19 -11.15 8.96
CA ASN A 28 28.06 -11.97 10.17
C ASN A 28 27.15 -13.18 9.93
N GLU A 29 27.75 -14.30 9.66
CA GLU A 29 27.04 -15.56 9.41
C GLU A 29 26.19 -16.01 10.61
N TYR A 30 26.63 -15.76 11.84
CA TYR A 30 25.88 -16.16 13.04
C TYR A 30 24.57 -15.41 13.16
N ILE A 31 24.58 -14.10 12.89
CA ILE A 31 23.35 -13.28 12.89
C ILE A 31 22.40 -13.78 11.79
N ARG A 32 22.92 -14.01 10.58
CA ARG A 32 22.12 -14.54 9.46
C ARG A 32 21.50 -15.89 9.79
N LYS A 33 22.28 -16.84 10.30
CA LYS A 33 21.78 -18.15 10.72
C LYS A 33 20.76 -18.04 11.85
N ALA A 34 20.97 -17.16 12.82
CA ALA A 34 20.02 -16.94 13.90
C ALA A 34 18.66 -16.46 13.36
N LEU A 35 18.64 -15.52 12.41
CA LEU A 35 17.41 -15.10 11.72
C LEU A 35 16.72 -16.27 11.01
N GLN A 36 17.48 -17.05 10.24
CA GLN A 36 16.95 -18.20 9.50
C GLN A 36 16.41 -19.31 10.39
N MET A 37 16.98 -19.48 11.60
CA MET A 37 16.50 -20.43 12.60
C MET A 37 15.31 -19.91 13.41
N THR A 38 15.14 -18.58 13.46
CA THR A 38 14.05 -17.97 14.21
C THR A 38 12.75 -17.94 13.40
N TYR A 39 12.85 -17.80 12.08
CA TYR A 39 11.70 -17.61 11.21
C TYR A 39 11.59 -18.75 10.19
N ASP A 40 10.66 -19.66 10.42
CA ASP A 40 10.33 -20.72 9.45
C ASP A 40 9.51 -20.16 8.28
N PHE A 41 8.70 -19.12 8.55
CA PHE A 41 7.83 -18.44 7.59
C PHE A 41 8.04 -16.93 7.63
N VAL A 42 8.11 -16.31 6.44
CA VAL A 42 8.22 -14.86 6.28
C VAL A 42 7.15 -14.41 5.30
N PHE A 43 6.28 -13.50 5.74
CA PHE A 43 5.23 -12.90 4.92
C PHE A 43 5.59 -11.46 4.60
N LEU A 44 5.52 -11.11 3.32
CA LEU A 44 5.82 -9.79 2.78
C LEU A 44 4.52 -9.24 2.21
N ASP A 45 3.99 -8.20 2.85
CA ASP A 45 2.78 -7.50 2.41
C ASP A 45 3.14 -6.23 1.65
N GLU A 46 2.22 -5.73 0.81
CA GLU A 46 2.42 -4.56 -0.07
C GLU A 46 3.76 -4.64 -0.84
N PHE A 47 4.05 -5.84 -1.33
CA PHE A 47 5.37 -6.15 -1.88
C PHE A 47 5.75 -5.30 -3.10
N GLN A 48 4.78 -4.77 -3.85
CA GLN A 48 4.98 -3.85 -4.98
C GLN A 48 5.72 -2.56 -4.61
N ASP A 49 5.70 -2.15 -3.34
CA ASP A 49 6.35 -0.93 -2.86
C ASP A 49 7.76 -1.16 -2.29
N THR A 50 8.26 -2.39 -2.42
CA THR A 50 9.60 -2.77 -1.94
C THR A 50 10.69 -2.09 -2.76
N THR A 51 11.58 -1.36 -2.09
CA THR A 51 12.75 -0.73 -2.73
C THR A 51 13.85 -1.74 -3.02
N TYR A 52 14.74 -1.42 -3.97
CA TYR A 52 15.92 -2.23 -4.25
C TYR A 52 16.76 -2.54 -3.01
N ALA A 53 16.88 -1.58 -2.08
CA ALA A 53 17.65 -1.75 -0.86
C ALA A 53 16.98 -2.75 0.11
N GLN A 54 15.66 -2.69 0.24
CA GLN A 54 14.88 -3.63 1.06
C GLN A 54 14.90 -5.04 0.46
N TYR A 55 14.77 -5.14 -0.86
CA TYR A 55 14.85 -6.41 -1.55
C TYR A 55 16.24 -7.06 -1.41
N ASN A 56 17.31 -6.27 -1.51
CA ASN A 56 18.66 -6.77 -1.27
C ASN A 56 18.86 -7.24 0.18
N LEU A 57 18.28 -6.54 1.16
CA LEU A 57 18.28 -7.01 2.55
C LEU A 57 17.56 -8.35 2.69
N LEU A 58 16.37 -8.50 2.08
CA LEU A 58 15.61 -9.75 2.07
C LEU A 58 16.43 -10.90 1.51
N LYS A 59 17.06 -10.71 0.35
CA LYS A 59 17.96 -11.72 -0.26
C LYS A 59 19.12 -12.07 0.66
N THR A 60 19.76 -11.07 1.26
CA THR A 60 20.88 -11.28 2.19
C THR A 60 20.47 -12.13 3.40
N CYS A 61 19.24 -11.94 3.89
CA CYS A 61 18.73 -12.71 5.01
C CYS A 61 18.38 -14.16 4.64
N PHE A 62 17.66 -14.37 3.55
CA PHE A 62 16.88 -15.60 3.36
C PHE A 62 17.16 -16.35 2.06
N LEU A 63 17.90 -15.77 1.09
CA LEU A 63 18.19 -16.48 -0.15
C LEU A 63 19.01 -17.76 0.14
N GLY A 64 18.53 -18.89 -0.39
CA GLY A 64 19.14 -20.19 -0.17
C GLY A 64 18.92 -20.80 1.22
N SER A 65 18.06 -20.21 2.06
CA SER A 65 17.64 -20.78 3.34
C SER A 65 16.47 -21.75 3.18
N SER A 66 16.14 -22.47 4.26
CA SER A 66 14.94 -23.32 4.35
C SER A 66 13.65 -22.55 4.69
N CYS A 67 13.76 -21.25 4.98
CA CYS A 67 12.60 -20.41 5.30
C CYS A 67 11.64 -20.38 4.12
N LYS A 68 10.33 -20.43 4.43
CA LYS A 68 9.25 -20.29 3.46
C LYS A 68 8.87 -18.82 3.36
N LEU A 69 9.05 -18.22 2.18
CA LEU A 69 8.71 -16.82 1.95
C LEU A 69 7.42 -16.74 1.10
N THR A 70 6.52 -15.85 1.49
CA THR A 70 5.33 -15.53 0.74
C THR A 70 5.24 -14.02 0.57
N ALA A 71 5.20 -13.55 -0.68
CA ALA A 71 5.05 -12.14 -1.02
C ALA A 71 3.64 -11.91 -1.58
N VAL A 72 2.95 -10.90 -1.07
CA VAL A 72 1.62 -10.50 -1.50
C VAL A 72 1.65 -9.02 -1.90
N GLY A 73 0.98 -8.67 -2.98
CA GLY A 73 0.88 -7.29 -3.44
C GLY A 73 0.20 -7.19 -4.80
N ASP A 74 0.04 -5.96 -5.26
CA ASP A 74 -0.58 -5.66 -6.55
C ASP A 74 0.25 -4.60 -7.29
N ASN A 75 0.90 -4.98 -8.38
CA ASN A 75 1.71 -4.08 -9.21
C ASN A 75 0.96 -2.82 -9.69
N LYS A 76 -0.38 -2.88 -9.75
CA LYS A 76 -1.23 -1.76 -10.16
C LYS A 76 -1.39 -0.72 -9.06
N GLN A 77 -1.16 -1.13 -7.81
CA GLN A 77 -1.18 -0.26 -6.64
C GLN A 77 0.22 0.29 -6.29
N ALA A 78 1.23 0.07 -7.13
CA ALA A 78 2.59 0.57 -6.92
C ALA A 78 2.65 2.10 -6.97
N ILE A 79 2.58 2.76 -5.84
CA ILE A 79 2.60 4.22 -5.68
C ILE A 79 3.95 4.77 -5.20
N MET A 80 4.88 3.90 -4.82
CA MET A 80 6.17 4.29 -4.23
C MET A 80 7.34 4.27 -5.22
N ARG A 81 7.09 4.27 -6.53
CA ARG A 81 8.15 4.31 -7.56
C ARG A 81 9.05 5.54 -7.44
N TRP A 82 8.48 6.67 -7.11
CA TRP A 82 9.20 7.93 -6.85
C TRP A 82 10.17 7.82 -5.66
N ALA A 83 9.90 6.92 -4.71
CA ALA A 83 10.74 6.64 -3.54
C ALA A 83 11.76 5.51 -3.78
N GLY A 84 11.82 4.96 -5.00
CA GLY A 84 12.77 3.93 -5.41
C GLY A 84 12.28 2.49 -5.23
N ALA A 85 10.96 2.27 -5.24
CA ALA A 85 10.40 0.93 -5.35
C ALA A 85 10.87 0.27 -6.67
N ASN A 86 11.16 -1.03 -6.60
CA ASN A 86 11.59 -1.80 -7.76
C ASN A 86 10.39 -2.13 -8.66
N PRO A 87 10.33 -1.65 -9.91
CA PRO A 87 9.21 -1.95 -10.81
C PRO A 87 9.11 -3.43 -11.19
N ASP A 88 10.22 -4.16 -11.14
CA ASP A 88 10.32 -5.58 -11.53
C ASP A 88 10.35 -6.52 -10.31
N ILE A 89 9.87 -6.06 -9.16
CA ILE A 89 10.02 -6.77 -7.87
C ILE A 89 9.44 -8.19 -7.90
N PHE A 90 8.29 -8.42 -8.54
CA PHE A 90 7.69 -9.74 -8.62
C PHE A 90 8.43 -10.68 -9.57
N PRO A 91 8.79 -10.28 -10.82
CA PRO A 91 9.69 -11.07 -11.66
C PRO A 91 11.00 -11.41 -10.99
N ASP A 92 11.67 -10.44 -10.36
CA ASP A 92 12.91 -10.65 -9.63
C ASP A 92 12.74 -11.68 -8.49
N TYR A 93 11.65 -11.56 -7.72
CA TYR A 93 11.34 -12.47 -6.63
C TYR A 93 11.09 -13.90 -7.13
N ILE A 94 10.30 -14.05 -8.19
CA ILE A 94 10.01 -15.36 -8.79
C ILE A 94 11.31 -16.02 -9.24
N GLN A 95 12.20 -15.27 -9.89
CA GLN A 95 13.47 -15.78 -10.37
C GLN A 95 14.44 -16.13 -9.23
N ASP A 96 14.65 -15.21 -8.28
CA ASP A 96 15.65 -15.37 -7.22
C ASP A 96 15.27 -16.48 -6.23
N PHE A 97 13.99 -16.58 -5.86
CA PHE A 97 13.51 -17.54 -4.86
C PHE A 97 12.85 -18.79 -5.49
N ASN A 98 12.86 -18.91 -6.82
CA ASN A 98 12.21 -20.00 -7.55
C ASN A 98 10.77 -20.25 -7.05
N SER A 99 10.01 -19.16 -6.95
CA SER A 99 8.65 -19.16 -6.36
C SER A 99 7.57 -19.37 -7.42
N ASN A 100 6.39 -19.82 -6.98
CA ASN A 100 5.21 -19.93 -7.81
C ASN A 100 4.31 -18.71 -7.62
N GLU A 101 3.72 -18.23 -8.71
CA GLU A 101 2.74 -17.16 -8.68
C GLU A 101 1.31 -17.70 -8.58
N TYR A 102 0.52 -17.10 -7.72
CA TYR A 102 -0.91 -17.37 -7.56
C TYR A 102 -1.69 -16.07 -7.59
N GLN A 103 -2.77 -16.04 -8.35
CA GLN A 103 -3.62 -14.86 -8.45
C GLN A 103 -4.77 -14.92 -7.45
N LEU A 104 -4.94 -13.84 -6.66
CA LEU A 104 -6.08 -13.63 -5.79
C LEU A 104 -7.15 -12.84 -6.56
N LEU A 105 -8.13 -13.54 -7.10
CA LEU A 105 -9.14 -12.94 -7.99
C LEU A 105 -10.38 -12.44 -7.26
N MET A 106 -10.69 -13.03 -6.09
CA MET A 106 -11.92 -12.74 -5.37
C MET A 106 -11.74 -11.52 -4.45
N ASN A 107 -12.55 -10.48 -4.69
CA ASN A 107 -12.62 -9.32 -3.81
C ASN A 107 -13.70 -9.55 -2.74
N HIS A 108 -13.26 -9.73 -1.49
CA HIS A 108 -14.14 -9.93 -0.32
C HIS A 108 -14.39 -8.65 0.46
N ARG A 109 -13.79 -7.53 0.08
CA ARG A 109 -13.84 -6.26 0.80
C ARG A 109 -14.93 -5.32 0.30
N SER A 110 -15.04 -5.22 -1.03
CA SER A 110 -15.79 -4.16 -1.67
C SER A 110 -17.16 -4.65 -2.14
N VAL A 111 -18.15 -3.74 -2.08
CA VAL A 111 -19.48 -3.98 -2.66
C VAL A 111 -19.39 -4.18 -4.19
N PRO A 112 -20.33 -4.90 -4.80
CA PRO A 112 -20.28 -5.25 -6.22
C PRO A 112 -20.06 -4.07 -7.15
N LYS A 113 -20.79 -2.97 -6.96
CA LYS A 113 -20.69 -1.77 -7.80
C LYS A 113 -19.31 -1.11 -7.76
N LEU A 114 -18.67 -1.12 -6.59
CA LEU A 114 -17.29 -0.63 -6.46
C LEU A 114 -16.29 -1.53 -7.18
N VAL A 115 -16.51 -2.85 -7.16
CA VAL A 115 -15.66 -3.79 -7.92
C VAL A 115 -15.84 -3.62 -9.42
N GLU A 116 -17.05 -3.33 -9.92
CA GLU A 116 -17.28 -3.00 -11.33
C GLU A 116 -16.52 -1.73 -11.73
N PHE A 117 -16.62 -0.68 -10.93
CA PHE A 117 -15.87 0.55 -11.15
C PHE A 117 -14.35 0.31 -11.13
N GLN A 118 -13.84 -0.49 -10.19
CA GLN A 118 -12.43 -0.88 -10.18
C GLN A 118 -12.02 -1.61 -11.48
N LYS A 119 -12.89 -2.45 -12.04
CA LYS A 119 -12.62 -3.13 -13.32
C LYS A 119 -12.51 -2.14 -14.48
N GLU A 120 -13.40 -1.16 -14.55
CA GLU A 120 -13.37 -0.12 -15.58
C GLU A 120 -12.08 0.72 -15.49
N VAL A 121 -11.74 1.22 -14.29
CA VAL A 121 -10.50 1.95 -14.07
C VAL A 121 -9.29 1.09 -14.46
N HIS A 122 -9.32 -0.18 -14.10
CA HIS A 122 -8.26 -1.11 -14.42
C HIS A 122 -8.08 -1.34 -15.94
N GLN A 123 -9.18 -1.41 -16.69
CA GLN A 123 -9.13 -1.53 -18.16
C GLN A 123 -8.53 -0.28 -18.82
N ILE A 124 -8.81 0.91 -18.27
CA ILE A 124 -8.23 2.17 -18.77
C ILE A 124 -6.72 2.23 -18.51
N LEU A 125 -6.28 1.76 -17.34
CA LEU A 125 -4.86 1.79 -16.95
C LEU A 125 -4.01 0.70 -17.62
N ASN A 126 -4.62 -0.43 -17.93
CA ASN A 126 -3.94 -1.59 -18.52
C ASN A 126 -4.84 -2.21 -19.59
N SER A 127 -4.34 -2.35 -20.80
CA SER A 127 -5.04 -2.97 -21.94
C SER A 127 -5.43 -4.44 -21.76
N ASN A 128 -5.10 -5.05 -20.62
CA ASN A 128 -5.44 -6.44 -20.30
C ASN A 128 -6.72 -6.51 -19.45
N HIS A 129 -7.58 -7.45 -19.78
CA HIS A 129 -8.84 -7.67 -19.05
C HIS A 129 -8.57 -8.00 -17.57
N SER A 130 -9.27 -7.31 -16.68
CA SER A 130 -9.25 -7.63 -15.26
C SER A 130 -10.04 -8.90 -15.01
N SER A 131 -9.43 -9.86 -14.32
CA SER A 131 -10.06 -11.09 -13.87
C SER A 131 -10.66 -11.00 -12.46
N ILE A 132 -10.77 -9.79 -11.89
CA ILE A 132 -11.34 -9.57 -10.55
C ILE A 132 -12.79 -10.06 -10.51
N GLN A 133 -13.09 -10.90 -9.54
CA GLN A 133 -14.42 -11.44 -9.29
C GLN A 133 -15.02 -10.80 -8.03
N THR A 134 -16.34 -10.65 -8.00
CA THR A 134 -17.06 -10.23 -6.81
C THR A 134 -17.61 -11.44 -6.07
N ASN A 135 -17.61 -11.38 -4.74
CA ASN A 135 -18.48 -12.24 -3.96
C ASN A 135 -19.91 -11.67 -4.03
N ASN A 136 -20.82 -12.45 -4.59
CA ASN A 136 -22.24 -12.17 -4.51
C ASN A 136 -22.74 -12.56 -3.11
N TYR A 137 -22.44 -11.77 -2.11
CA TYR A 137 -23.11 -11.90 -0.81
C TYR A 137 -24.46 -11.18 -0.90
N PRO A 138 -25.59 -11.88 -0.68
CA PRO A 138 -26.92 -11.27 -0.69
C PRO A 138 -27.11 -10.16 0.36
N GLU A 139 -26.19 -10.11 1.33
CA GLU A 139 -26.22 -9.18 2.46
C GLU A 139 -25.55 -7.83 2.16
N PHE A 140 -24.77 -7.71 1.08
CA PHE A 140 -24.16 -6.44 0.71
C PHE A 140 -25.13 -5.62 -0.15
N GLN A 141 -25.43 -4.42 0.32
CA GLN A 141 -26.04 -3.40 -0.54
C GLN A 141 -25.16 -3.19 -1.76
N GLU A 142 -25.77 -2.91 -2.92
CA GLU A 142 -25.00 -2.76 -4.19
C GLU A 142 -23.95 -1.67 -4.12
N GLY A 143 -24.09 -0.71 -3.22
CA GLY A 143 -23.26 0.47 -3.08
C GLY A 143 -23.69 1.58 -4.05
N GLU A 144 -23.16 2.76 -3.86
CA GLU A 144 -23.40 3.92 -4.72
C GLU A 144 -22.08 4.59 -5.07
N ILE A 145 -21.97 5.03 -6.34
CA ILE A 145 -20.85 5.84 -6.81
C ILE A 145 -21.45 7.03 -7.53
N THR A 146 -21.14 8.23 -7.05
CA THR A 146 -21.62 9.48 -7.65
C THR A 146 -20.43 10.34 -8.01
N LEU A 147 -20.41 10.88 -9.22
CA LEU A 147 -19.43 11.84 -9.70
C LEU A 147 -20.04 13.23 -9.67
N PHE A 148 -19.35 14.16 -9.04
CA PHE A 148 -19.73 15.57 -9.02
C PHE A 148 -18.63 16.39 -9.71
N GLU A 149 -19.04 17.40 -10.45
CA GLU A 149 -18.17 18.41 -11.05
C GLU A 149 -18.61 19.79 -10.55
N PHE A 150 -17.65 20.59 -10.11
CA PHE A 150 -17.93 21.88 -9.50
C PHE A 150 -17.24 23.01 -10.24
N GLU A 151 -17.86 24.18 -10.29
CA GLU A 151 -17.28 25.38 -10.87
C GLU A 151 -16.15 25.97 -10.01
N ASN A 152 -16.21 25.76 -8.70
CA ASN A 152 -15.22 26.24 -7.76
C ASN A 152 -15.18 25.43 -6.45
N GLU A 153 -14.09 25.58 -5.71
CA GLU A 153 -13.82 24.86 -4.45
C GLU A 153 -14.82 25.20 -3.31
N SER A 154 -15.50 26.34 -3.36
CA SER A 154 -16.45 26.72 -2.32
C SER A 154 -17.75 25.93 -2.46
N LEU A 155 -18.24 25.76 -3.69
CA LEU A 155 -19.41 24.92 -3.98
C LEU A 155 -19.12 23.44 -3.69
N GLU A 156 -17.90 22.97 -4.01
CA GLU A 156 -17.48 21.63 -3.66
C GLU A 156 -17.50 21.41 -2.15
N ALA A 157 -16.89 22.33 -1.37
CA ALA A 157 -16.84 22.23 0.08
C ALA A 157 -18.24 22.25 0.72
N GLU A 158 -19.14 23.13 0.25
CA GLU A 158 -20.50 23.23 0.73
C GLU A 158 -21.29 21.94 0.45
N LEU A 159 -21.21 21.38 -0.75
CA LEU A 159 -21.90 20.13 -1.07
C LEU A 159 -21.39 18.96 -0.26
N ILE A 160 -20.06 18.82 -0.12
CA ILE A 160 -19.45 17.75 0.68
C ILE A 160 -19.86 17.89 2.15
N ALA A 161 -19.84 19.09 2.72
CA ALA A 161 -20.26 19.32 4.10
C ALA A 161 -21.73 18.95 4.33
N ASN A 162 -22.62 19.38 3.44
CA ASN A 162 -24.04 19.05 3.50
C ASN A 162 -24.29 17.53 3.37
N ASP A 163 -23.57 16.85 2.48
CA ASP A 163 -23.66 15.39 2.32
C ASP A 163 -23.20 14.65 3.58
N ILE A 164 -22.09 15.09 4.18
CA ILE A 164 -21.58 14.54 5.44
C ILE A 164 -22.60 14.73 6.56
N GLU A 165 -23.12 15.94 6.71
CA GLU A 165 -24.14 16.26 7.74
C GLU A 165 -25.38 15.37 7.56
N SER A 166 -25.91 15.26 6.34
CA SER A 166 -27.04 14.39 6.02
C SER A 166 -26.78 12.93 6.37
N LYS A 167 -25.59 12.41 6.08
CA LYS A 167 -25.19 11.04 6.42
C LYS A 167 -25.12 10.82 7.93
N ILE A 168 -24.57 11.78 8.67
CA ILE A 168 -24.51 11.72 10.14
C ILE A 168 -25.92 11.76 10.75
N GLN A 169 -26.80 12.63 10.25
CA GLN A 169 -28.20 12.68 10.66
C GLN A 169 -28.95 11.38 10.33
N GLY A 170 -28.58 10.72 9.23
CA GLY A 170 -29.05 9.39 8.84
C GLY A 170 -28.47 8.23 9.67
N GLY A 171 -27.62 8.51 10.65
CA GLY A 171 -27.08 7.51 11.59
C GLY A 171 -25.71 6.94 11.24
N ILE A 172 -25.03 7.44 10.21
CA ILE A 172 -23.65 7.05 9.90
C ILE A 172 -22.71 7.74 10.89
N ARG A 173 -21.83 6.99 11.50
CA ARG A 173 -20.86 7.55 12.45
C ARG A 173 -19.78 8.33 11.71
N PRO A 174 -19.31 9.48 12.23
CA PRO A 174 -18.21 10.23 11.61
C PRO A 174 -16.95 9.38 11.34
N SER A 175 -16.68 8.38 12.18
CA SER A 175 -15.56 7.44 12.01
C SER A 175 -15.71 6.50 10.80
N GLU A 176 -16.87 6.44 10.17
CA GLU A 176 -17.17 5.64 8.98
C GLU A 176 -17.11 6.47 7.69
N ILE A 177 -16.87 7.78 7.81
CA ILE A 177 -16.73 8.71 6.69
C ILE A 177 -15.25 9.02 6.49
N CYS A 178 -14.75 8.89 5.27
CA CYS A 178 -13.38 9.21 4.93
C CYS A 178 -13.33 10.15 3.72
N ILE A 179 -12.58 11.25 3.85
CA ILE A 179 -12.33 12.21 2.78
C ILE A 179 -10.88 12.00 2.32
N LEU A 180 -10.69 11.76 1.04
CA LEU A 180 -9.37 11.57 0.44
C LEU A 180 -9.01 12.76 -0.45
N ALA A 181 -7.87 13.36 -0.19
CA ALA A 181 -7.28 14.37 -1.06
C ALA A 181 -5.99 13.87 -1.69
N LYS A 182 -5.70 14.27 -2.92
CA LYS A 182 -4.52 13.81 -3.67
C LYS A 182 -3.20 14.10 -2.97
N GLN A 183 -3.06 15.28 -2.37
CA GLN A 183 -1.87 15.74 -1.65
C GLN A 183 -2.19 17.02 -0.86
N LYS A 184 -1.31 17.42 0.06
CA LYS A 184 -1.41 18.71 0.78
C LYS A 184 -2.81 18.93 1.35
N VAL A 185 -3.24 18.05 2.22
CA VAL A 185 -4.60 18.04 2.79
C VAL A 185 -4.99 19.42 3.31
N ASP A 186 -4.09 20.11 4.01
CA ASP A 186 -4.35 21.45 4.56
C ASP A 186 -4.65 22.50 3.49
N ASP A 187 -4.02 22.40 2.31
CA ASP A 187 -4.25 23.33 1.21
C ASP A 187 -5.55 23.01 0.45
N TYR A 188 -5.77 21.73 0.13
CA TYR A 188 -6.91 21.27 -0.68
C TYR A 188 -8.22 21.17 0.10
N SER A 189 -8.18 20.93 1.40
CA SER A 189 -9.37 20.78 2.23
C SER A 189 -9.62 21.97 3.17
N SER A 190 -8.83 23.04 3.05
CA SER A 190 -8.95 24.22 3.94
C SER A 190 -10.38 24.80 3.96
N LYS A 191 -11.00 24.93 2.79
CA LYS A 191 -12.41 25.42 2.70
C LYS A 191 -13.40 24.42 3.30
N LEU A 192 -13.22 23.13 3.04
CA LEU A 192 -14.07 22.09 3.61
C LEU A 192 -13.96 22.05 5.14
N ILE A 193 -12.74 22.10 5.69
CA ILE A 193 -12.49 22.11 7.14
C ILE A 193 -13.16 23.33 7.82
N THR A 194 -13.22 24.48 7.12
CA THR A 194 -13.86 25.67 7.66
C THR A 194 -15.38 25.68 7.50
N THR A 195 -15.92 24.83 6.63
CA THR A 195 -17.36 24.68 6.37
C THR A 195 -18.00 23.62 7.26
N LEU A 196 -17.23 22.59 7.66
CA LEU A 196 -17.62 21.55 8.63
C LEU A 196 -17.56 22.06 10.06
#